data_b4530769a11919c60103b576e9543980
#
_entry.id   b4530769a11919c60103b576e9543980
#
_cell.length_a   1.000
_cell.length_b   1.000
_cell.length_c   1.000
_cell.angle_alpha   90.00
_cell.angle_beta   90.00
_cell.angle_gamma   90.00
#
_symmetry.space_group_name_H-M   'P 1'
#
loop_
_entity.id
_entity.type
_entity.pdbx_description
1 polymer ?
#
loop_
_entity_poly.entity_id
_entity_poly.type
_entity_poly.pdbx_seq_one_letter_code
_entity_poly.pdbx_strand_id
1 'polypeptide(L)'
;ARCTALVFDVRSEAEVRKFLSPLERVDLLINNAGLAAGLEHIDQGDTADWDAMIDTNVKGLLYVTRVVTPKMVAAGGGHVFNIGSIAGTEAYENGAVYCASKHAVHAISQSMRADLLSSGIKVTEIRPGMVETEFSEVRFHGDKERADRVYDGVTPLTGDDIAEAIAWAAQLPAHMNVNEMVLMPSQQAGAYYTYRKNR
;
A
#
# COMPACT_ATOMS: atom_id res chain seq x y z
N ALA A 1 -19.58 7.95 13.43
CA ALA A 1 -18.67 8.65 12.51
C ALA A 1 -19.41 9.02 11.23
N ARG A 2 -19.10 10.16 10.58
CA ARG A 2 -19.60 10.49 9.24
C ARG A 2 -18.60 9.95 8.23
N CYS A 3 -19.09 9.25 7.23
CA CYS A 3 -18.29 8.76 6.09
C CYS A 3 -18.86 9.38 4.81
N THR A 4 -17.96 9.83 3.92
CA THR A 4 -18.33 10.32 2.59
C THR A 4 -17.50 9.52 1.58
N ALA A 5 -18.18 8.84 0.67
CA ALA A 5 -17.53 8.14 -0.43
C ALA A 5 -17.27 9.12 -1.59
N LEU A 6 -16.02 9.16 -2.06
CA LEU A 6 -15.60 9.86 -3.28
C LEU A 6 -15.07 8.80 -4.25
N VAL A 7 -15.75 8.61 -5.37
CA VAL A 7 -15.37 7.59 -6.36
C VAL A 7 -14.57 8.26 -7.47
N PHE A 8 -13.29 7.91 -7.59
CA PHE A 8 -12.37 8.39 -8.62
C PHE A 8 -11.20 7.45 -8.82
N ASP A 9 -10.52 7.55 -9.95
CA ASP A 9 -9.33 6.76 -10.26
C ASP A 9 -8.07 7.52 -9.80
N VAL A 10 -7.30 6.93 -8.90
CA VAL A 10 -6.04 7.52 -8.41
C VAL A 10 -4.98 7.67 -9.51
N ARG A 11 -5.08 6.92 -10.62
CA ARG A 11 -4.20 7.04 -11.79
C ARG A 11 -4.44 8.33 -12.59
N SER A 12 -5.61 8.94 -12.41
CA SER A 12 -5.97 10.21 -13.05
C SER A 12 -5.62 11.39 -12.15
N GLU A 13 -4.51 12.08 -12.42
CA GLU A 13 -4.14 13.28 -11.66
C GLU A 13 -5.27 14.33 -11.66
N ALA A 14 -5.99 14.46 -12.78
CA ALA A 14 -7.11 15.39 -12.90
C ALA A 14 -8.26 15.05 -11.95
N GLU A 15 -8.62 13.76 -11.81
CA GLU A 15 -9.65 13.32 -10.87
C GLU A 15 -9.19 13.48 -9.44
N VAL A 16 -7.96 13.07 -9.11
CA VAL A 16 -7.37 13.29 -7.78
C VAL A 16 -7.48 14.75 -7.37
N ARG A 17 -7.08 15.68 -8.24
CA ARG A 17 -7.21 17.12 -7.98
C ARG A 17 -8.66 17.54 -7.83
N LYS A 18 -9.55 17.11 -8.72
CA LYS A 18 -10.98 17.46 -8.70
C LYS A 18 -11.62 17.09 -7.37
N PHE A 19 -11.37 15.87 -6.87
CA PHE A 19 -12.04 15.34 -5.68
C PHE A 19 -11.37 15.71 -4.36
N LEU A 20 -10.03 15.85 -4.34
CA LEU A 20 -9.30 16.09 -3.10
C LEU A 20 -8.94 17.57 -2.87
N SER A 21 -8.88 18.41 -3.91
CA SER A 21 -8.61 19.85 -3.71
C SER A 21 -9.64 20.56 -2.85
N PRO A 22 -10.94 20.23 -2.91
CA PRO A 22 -11.95 20.88 -2.08
C PRO A 22 -11.86 20.56 -0.58
N LEU A 23 -11.12 19.53 -0.19
CA LEU A 23 -10.92 19.20 1.23
C LEU A 23 -10.13 20.34 1.91
N GLU A 24 -10.67 20.91 2.96
CA GLU A 24 -10.01 22.02 3.67
C GLU A 24 -8.89 21.54 4.60
N ARG A 25 -9.09 20.39 5.25
CA ARG A 25 -8.17 19.82 6.23
C ARG A 25 -8.09 18.30 6.07
N VAL A 26 -6.88 17.76 6.24
CA VAL A 26 -6.63 16.32 6.33
C VAL A 26 -5.65 16.09 7.47
N ASP A 27 -6.04 15.31 8.46
CA ASP A 27 -5.21 14.97 9.62
C ASP A 27 -4.50 13.61 9.41
N LEU A 28 -5.12 12.71 8.65
CA LEU A 28 -4.63 11.38 8.37
C LEU A 28 -4.84 11.06 6.88
N LEU A 29 -3.78 10.61 6.21
CA LEU A 29 -3.83 10.08 4.86
C LEU A 29 -3.41 8.61 4.88
N ILE A 30 -4.21 7.72 4.30
CA ILE A 30 -3.85 6.33 4.09
C ILE A 30 -3.81 6.07 2.57
N ASN A 31 -2.63 5.99 2.01
CA ASN A 31 -2.40 5.59 0.63
C ASN A 31 -2.49 4.06 0.53
N ASN A 32 -3.72 3.57 0.42
CA ASN A 32 -4.02 2.14 0.36
C ASN A 32 -4.26 1.62 -1.07
N ALA A 33 -4.69 2.50 -1.99
CA ALA A 33 -4.93 2.10 -3.37
C ALA A 33 -3.69 1.44 -3.98
N GLY A 34 -3.84 0.20 -4.44
CA GLY A 34 -2.74 -0.58 -4.99
C GLY A 34 -3.22 -1.93 -5.50
N LEU A 35 -2.53 -2.47 -6.47
CA LEU A 35 -2.82 -3.76 -7.05
C LEU A 35 -1.55 -4.51 -7.46
N ALA A 36 -1.69 -5.82 -7.66
CA ALA A 36 -0.81 -6.60 -8.52
C ALA A 36 -1.63 -7.12 -9.69
N ALA A 37 -1.02 -7.28 -10.85
CA ALA A 37 -1.61 -7.85 -12.04
C ALA A 37 -0.61 -8.80 -12.69
N GLY A 38 -1.08 -10.00 -13.03
CA GLY A 38 -0.26 -11.06 -13.58
C GLY A 38 0.73 -11.70 -12.57
N LEU A 39 1.32 -12.79 -13.00
CA LEU A 39 2.36 -13.54 -12.27
C LEU A 39 3.19 -14.36 -13.27
N GLU A 40 3.65 -13.70 -14.32
CA GLU A 40 4.42 -14.30 -15.40
C GLU A 40 5.91 -13.93 -15.27
N HIS A 41 6.77 -14.73 -15.91
CA HIS A 41 8.18 -14.37 -16.10
C HIS A 41 8.30 -13.05 -16.86
N ILE A 42 9.41 -12.34 -16.65
CA ILE A 42 9.62 -11.01 -17.21
C ILE A 42 9.57 -10.97 -18.73
N ASP A 43 9.92 -12.07 -19.39
CA ASP A 43 9.87 -12.23 -20.85
C ASP A 43 8.47 -12.57 -21.40
N GLN A 44 7.48 -12.79 -20.54
CA GLN A 44 6.13 -13.22 -20.89
C GLN A 44 5.02 -12.31 -20.32
N GLY A 45 5.38 -11.33 -19.51
CA GLY A 45 4.43 -10.47 -18.84
C GLY A 45 3.70 -9.51 -19.78
N ASP A 46 2.44 -9.22 -19.44
CA ASP A 46 1.63 -8.23 -20.15
C ASP A 46 2.04 -6.80 -19.74
N THR A 47 2.38 -5.98 -20.72
CA THR A 47 2.77 -4.58 -20.48
C THR A 47 1.62 -3.73 -19.95
N ALA A 48 0.37 -4.06 -20.28
CA ALA A 48 -0.79 -3.36 -19.70
C ALA A 48 -0.92 -3.61 -18.18
N ASP A 49 -0.59 -4.81 -17.71
CA ASP A 49 -0.50 -5.13 -16.29
C ASP A 49 0.62 -4.34 -15.62
N TRP A 50 1.77 -4.21 -16.29
CA TRP A 50 2.88 -3.43 -15.78
C TRP A 50 2.53 -1.95 -15.62
N ASP A 51 1.90 -1.35 -16.64
CA ASP A 51 1.44 0.03 -16.61
C ASP A 51 0.42 0.23 -15.49
N ALA A 52 -0.55 -0.69 -15.35
CA ALA A 52 -1.56 -0.63 -14.28
C ALA A 52 -0.92 -0.65 -12.88
N MET A 53 0.10 -1.49 -12.66
CA MET A 53 0.81 -1.55 -11.38
C MET A 53 1.61 -0.28 -11.10
N ILE A 54 2.35 0.24 -12.07
CA ILE A 54 3.15 1.47 -11.88
C ILE A 54 2.25 2.69 -11.72
N ASP A 55 1.22 2.82 -12.54
CA ASP A 55 0.31 3.95 -12.51
C ASP A 55 -0.49 3.99 -11.19
N THR A 56 -0.94 2.83 -10.69
CA THR A 56 -1.70 2.78 -9.43
C THR A 56 -0.78 2.90 -8.21
N ASN A 57 0.20 1.98 -8.10
CA ASN A 57 0.97 1.82 -6.86
C ASN A 57 1.99 2.96 -6.64
N VAL A 58 2.47 3.58 -7.73
CA VAL A 58 3.51 4.62 -7.66
C VAL A 58 2.93 5.99 -7.98
N LYS A 59 2.43 6.19 -9.20
CA LYS A 59 1.94 7.51 -9.61
C LYS A 59 0.70 7.92 -8.84
N GLY A 60 -0.27 6.99 -8.65
CA GLY A 60 -1.49 7.25 -7.89
C GLY A 60 -1.19 7.70 -6.45
N LEU A 61 -0.28 7.01 -5.77
CA LEU A 61 0.21 7.41 -4.45
C LEU A 61 0.80 8.82 -4.47
N LEU A 62 1.65 9.11 -5.46
CA LEU A 62 2.29 10.43 -5.59
C LEU A 62 1.27 11.54 -5.88
N TYR A 63 0.28 11.31 -6.75
CA TYR A 63 -0.75 12.29 -7.07
C TYR A 63 -1.61 12.64 -5.85
N VAL A 64 -2.06 11.63 -5.11
CA VAL A 64 -2.82 11.83 -3.87
C VAL A 64 -1.99 12.58 -2.84
N THR A 65 -0.76 12.13 -2.61
CA THR A 65 0.18 12.76 -1.67
C THR A 65 0.41 14.22 -2.02
N ARG A 66 0.67 14.53 -3.31
CA ARG A 66 0.94 15.90 -3.79
C ARG A 66 -0.24 16.86 -3.56
N VAL A 67 -1.47 16.38 -3.56
CA VAL A 67 -2.65 17.20 -3.30
C VAL A 67 -2.93 17.35 -1.81
N VAL A 68 -2.68 16.30 -1.02
CA VAL A 68 -3.07 16.26 0.40
C VAL A 68 -2.01 16.86 1.32
N THR A 69 -0.73 16.61 1.10
CA THR A 69 0.33 17.06 2.03
C THR A 69 0.40 18.57 2.24
N PRO A 70 0.16 19.44 1.22
CA PRO A 70 0.11 20.90 1.48
C PRO A 70 -0.97 21.30 2.50
N LYS A 71 -2.07 20.56 2.59
CA LYS A 71 -3.15 20.80 3.55
C LYS A 71 -2.71 20.43 4.97
N MET A 72 -1.96 19.32 5.10
CA MET A 72 -1.35 18.91 6.37
C MET A 72 -0.29 19.92 6.83
N VAL A 73 0.54 20.39 5.91
CA VAL A 73 1.54 21.44 6.20
C VAL A 73 0.83 22.70 6.72
N ALA A 74 -0.22 23.17 6.04
CA ALA A 74 -0.99 24.34 6.46
C ALA A 74 -1.69 24.14 7.81
N ALA A 75 -2.06 22.89 8.15
CA ALA A 75 -2.65 22.52 9.43
C ALA A 75 -1.61 22.36 10.56
N GLY A 76 -0.32 22.42 10.26
CA GLY A 76 0.78 22.31 11.23
C GLY A 76 1.11 20.86 11.62
N GLY A 77 0.74 19.86 10.82
CA GLY A 77 1.07 18.47 11.05
C GLY A 77 0.06 17.50 10.44
N GLY A 78 0.32 16.23 10.63
CA GLY A 78 -0.54 15.15 10.14
C GLY A 78 0.20 13.81 10.17
N HIS A 79 -0.46 12.76 9.68
CA HIS A 79 0.16 11.45 9.59
C HIS A 79 -0.19 10.78 8.25
N VAL A 80 0.81 10.40 7.48
CA VAL A 80 0.66 9.66 6.23
C VAL A 80 1.02 8.20 6.45
N PHE A 81 0.15 7.29 6.05
CA PHE A 81 0.40 5.87 5.98
C PHE A 81 0.48 5.44 4.52
N ASN A 82 1.57 4.83 4.13
CA ASN A 82 1.72 4.22 2.82
C ASN A 82 1.65 2.70 2.95
N ILE A 83 0.78 2.05 2.19
CA ILE A 83 0.68 0.60 2.18
C ILE A 83 1.69 0.04 1.18
N GLY A 84 2.83 -0.35 1.73
CA GLY A 84 3.87 -1.07 1.03
C GLY A 84 3.57 -2.56 0.87
N SER A 85 4.57 -3.38 1.04
CA SER A 85 4.52 -4.86 1.07
C SER A 85 5.88 -5.39 1.50
N ILE A 86 5.95 -6.65 1.96
CA ILE A 86 7.22 -7.39 2.04
C ILE A 86 7.92 -7.42 0.67
N ALA A 87 7.16 -7.42 -0.44
CA ALA A 87 7.67 -7.30 -1.80
C ALA A 87 8.42 -5.99 -2.08
N GLY A 88 8.35 -5.00 -1.19
CA GLY A 88 9.12 -3.75 -1.25
C GLY A 88 10.56 -3.89 -0.72
N THR A 89 10.92 -5.05 -0.17
CA THR A 89 12.27 -5.34 0.35
C THR A 89 12.82 -6.68 -0.13
N GLU A 90 11.94 -7.61 -0.51
CA GLU A 90 12.30 -8.93 -1.00
C GLU A 90 11.66 -9.14 -2.39
N ALA A 91 12.47 -9.16 -3.44
CA ALA A 91 11.97 -9.50 -4.78
C ALA A 91 11.81 -11.02 -4.92
N TYR A 92 10.80 -11.45 -5.66
CA TYR A 92 10.52 -12.86 -5.91
C TYR A 92 10.24 -13.12 -7.40
N GLU A 93 10.44 -14.37 -7.80
CA GLU A 93 10.20 -14.85 -9.16
C GLU A 93 8.74 -14.54 -9.61
N ASN A 94 8.58 -14.14 -10.88
CA ASN A 94 7.31 -13.73 -11.47
C ASN A 94 6.68 -12.45 -10.88
N GLY A 95 7.35 -11.78 -9.94
CA GLY A 95 6.86 -10.57 -9.29
C GLY A 95 7.59 -9.30 -9.70
N ALA A 96 8.34 -9.28 -10.79
CA ALA A 96 9.29 -8.22 -11.12
C ALA A 96 8.71 -6.81 -11.00
N VAL A 97 7.62 -6.49 -11.70
CA VAL A 97 7.05 -5.14 -11.72
C VAL A 97 6.29 -4.82 -10.43
N TYR A 98 5.59 -5.79 -9.86
CA TYR A 98 4.97 -5.59 -8.54
C TYR A 98 6.03 -5.29 -7.47
N CYS A 99 7.10 -6.09 -7.39
CA CYS A 99 8.21 -5.84 -6.47
C CYS A 99 8.84 -4.47 -6.71
N ALA A 100 9.10 -4.11 -7.97
CA ALA A 100 9.64 -2.80 -8.33
C ALA A 100 8.72 -1.66 -7.85
N SER A 101 7.41 -1.77 -8.05
CA SER A 101 6.44 -0.78 -7.59
C SER A 101 6.43 -0.64 -6.06
N LYS A 102 6.55 -1.75 -5.33
CA LYS A 102 6.58 -1.74 -3.85
C LYS A 102 7.94 -1.29 -3.29
N HIS A 103 9.06 -1.56 -3.97
CA HIS A 103 10.36 -0.94 -3.66
C HIS A 103 10.30 0.58 -3.87
N ALA A 104 9.60 1.05 -4.93
CA ALA A 104 9.39 2.48 -5.13
C ALA A 104 8.57 3.09 -3.98
N VAL A 105 7.50 2.45 -3.51
CA VAL A 105 6.72 2.92 -2.34
C VAL A 105 7.61 3.00 -1.09
N HIS A 106 8.50 2.03 -0.88
CA HIS A 106 9.45 2.04 0.22
C HIS A 106 10.39 3.26 0.13
N ALA A 107 11.03 3.47 -1.02
CA ALA A 107 11.92 4.61 -1.24
C ALA A 107 11.20 5.96 -1.11
N ILE A 108 9.98 6.07 -1.66
CA ILE A 108 9.13 7.26 -1.53
C ILE A 108 8.81 7.54 -0.07
N SER A 109 8.44 6.51 0.72
CA SER A 109 8.12 6.66 2.14
C SER A 109 9.32 7.18 2.94
N GLN A 110 10.53 6.68 2.64
CA GLN A 110 11.77 7.16 3.27
C GLN A 110 12.06 8.63 2.92
N SER A 111 11.95 8.99 1.64
CA SER A 111 12.17 10.37 1.18
C SER A 111 11.13 11.34 1.77
N MET A 112 9.85 10.96 1.76
CA MET A 112 8.77 11.76 2.36
C MET A 112 9.01 12.06 3.84
N ARG A 113 9.58 11.14 4.62
CA ARG A 113 9.93 11.39 6.02
C ARG A 113 10.92 12.54 6.16
N ALA A 114 11.92 12.60 5.28
CA ALA A 114 12.90 13.68 5.28
C ALA A 114 12.28 15.01 4.80
N ASP A 115 11.53 14.97 3.69
CA ASP A 115 10.93 16.16 3.08
C ASP A 115 9.90 16.85 3.99
N LEU A 116 9.14 16.07 4.77
CA LEU A 116 8.03 16.55 5.59
C LEU A 116 8.39 16.71 7.08
N LEU A 117 9.65 16.43 7.46
CA LEU A 117 10.09 16.43 8.86
C LEU A 117 9.87 17.79 9.53
N SER A 118 10.26 18.88 8.87
CA SER A 118 10.12 20.24 9.41
C SER A 118 8.67 20.71 9.54
N SER A 119 7.74 20.04 8.87
CA SER A 119 6.31 20.34 8.89
C SER A 119 5.54 19.59 9.97
N GLY A 120 6.21 18.77 10.80
CA GLY A 120 5.57 17.97 11.84
C GLY A 120 4.68 16.85 11.31
N ILE A 121 4.86 16.43 10.04
CA ILE A 121 4.11 15.35 9.42
C ILE A 121 4.84 14.03 9.63
N LYS A 122 4.16 13.07 10.23
CA LYS A 122 4.64 11.70 10.40
C LYS A 122 4.40 10.89 9.11
N VAL A 123 5.32 9.98 8.79
CA VAL A 123 5.15 9.06 7.65
C VAL A 123 5.49 7.64 8.09
N THR A 124 4.51 6.76 8.02
CA THR A 124 4.62 5.34 8.37
C THR A 124 4.41 4.51 7.11
N GLU A 125 5.27 3.54 6.88
CA GLU A 125 5.05 2.51 5.88
C GLU A 125 4.60 1.22 6.57
N ILE A 126 3.47 0.66 6.12
CA ILE A 126 3.00 -0.66 6.53
C ILE A 126 3.38 -1.64 5.42
N ARG A 127 4.11 -2.71 5.77
CA ARG A 127 4.56 -3.74 4.83
C ARG A 127 3.96 -5.10 5.19
N PRO A 128 2.77 -5.41 4.68
CA PRO A 128 2.15 -6.70 4.93
C PRO A 128 2.83 -7.83 4.15
N GLY A 129 2.78 -9.03 4.72
CA GLY A 129 2.91 -10.29 4.00
C GLY A 129 1.60 -10.68 3.31
N MET A 130 1.17 -11.93 3.47
CA MET A 130 -0.06 -12.44 2.86
C MET A 130 -1.29 -11.92 3.63
N VAL A 131 -2.11 -11.15 2.95
CA VAL A 131 -3.41 -10.65 3.45
C VAL A 131 -4.50 -11.16 2.54
N GLU A 132 -5.51 -11.83 3.08
CA GLU A 132 -6.65 -12.30 2.32
C GLU A 132 -7.63 -11.15 2.08
N THR A 133 -7.74 -10.76 0.82
CA THR A 133 -8.64 -9.71 0.31
C THR A 133 -8.93 -10.00 -1.16
N GLU A 134 -9.66 -9.13 -1.83
CA GLU A 134 -9.86 -9.18 -3.29
C GLU A 134 -8.55 -9.03 -4.12
N PHE A 135 -7.43 -8.74 -3.47
CA PHE A 135 -6.14 -8.50 -4.12
C PHE A 135 -5.70 -9.66 -5.02
N SER A 136 -5.84 -10.91 -4.55
CA SER A 136 -5.44 -12.09 -5.33
C SER A 136 -6.39 -12.32 -6.51
N GLU A 137 -7.68 -12.03 -6.37
CA GLU A 137 -8.64 -12.11 -7.46
C GLU A 137 -8.34 -11.08 -8.55
N VAL A 138 -8.03 -9.84 -8.16
CA VAL A 138 -7.58 -8.78 -9.08
C VAL A 138 -6.29 -9.19 -9.79
N ARG A 139 -5.33 -9.74 -9.06
CA ARG A 139 -4.04 -10.19 -9.60
C ARG A 139 -4.20 -11.23 -10.72
N PHE A 140 -5.15 -12.13 -10.57
CA PHE A 140 -5.41 -13.21 -11.52
C PHE A 140 -6.60 -12.92 -12.46
N HIS A 141 -6.92 -11.64 -12.68
CA HIS A 141 -7.96 -11.21 -13.64
C HIS A 141 -9.32 -11.87 -13.41
N GLY A 142 -9.68 -12.12 -12.12
CA GLY A 142 -10.94 -12.73 -11.73
C GLY A 142 -10.90 -14.27 -11.64
N ASP A 143 -9.75 -14.91 -11.85
CA ASP A 143 -9.57 -16.35 -11.61
C ASP A 143 -9.59 -16.63 -10.10
N LYS A 144 -10.78 -16.85 -9.59
CA LYS A 144 -11.02 -17.06 -8.17
C LYS A 144 -10.39 -18.35 -7.65
N GLU A 145 -10.38 -19.42 -8.44
CA GLU A 145 -9.77 -20.69 -8.03
C GLU A 145 -8.24 -20.54 -7.84
N ARG A 146 -7.59 -19.80 -8.72
CA ARG A 146 -6.16 -19.47 -8.60
C ARG A 146 -5.90 -18.53 -7.43
N ALA A 147 -6.80 -17.58 -7.19
CA ALA A 147 -6.70 -16.64 -6.06
C ALA A 147 -6.81 -17.37 -4.71
N ASP A 148 -7.79 -18.25 -4.56
CA ASP A 148 -8.02 -19.01 -3.32
C ASP A 148 -6.82 -19.92 -2.99
N ARG A 149 -6.20 -20.53 -4.01
CA ARG A 149 -5.01 -21.39 -3.84
C ARG A 149 -3.78 -20.67 -3.27
N VAL A 150 -3.71 -19.35 -3.36
CA VAL A 150 -2.61 -18.57 -2.76
C VAL A 150 -2.52 -18.83 -1.26
N TYR A 151 -3.66 -18.98 -0.60
CA TYR A 151 -3.77 -19.10 0.86
C TYR A 151 -3.82 -20.55 1.36
N ASP A 152 -3.75 -21.54 0.48
CA ASP A 152 -3.82 -22.96 0.86
C ASP A 152 -2.78 -23.32 1.94
N GLY A 153 -3.26 -23.87 3.05
CA GLY A 153 -2.45 -24.32 4.18
C GLY A 153 -1.86 -23.19 5.04
N VAL A 154 -2.26 -21.94 4.82
CA VAL A 154 -1.85 -20.76 5.59
C VAL A 154 -3.07 -20.11 6.21
N THR A 155 -2.93 -19.55 7.40
CA THR A 155 -3.87 -18.59 7.97
C THR A 155 -3.35 -17.19 7.65
N PRO A 156 -3.87 -16.51 6.61
CA PRO A 156 -3.39 -15.19 6.21
C PRO A 156 -3.80 -14.12 7.22
N LEU A 157 -3.22 -12.94 7.10
CA LEU A 157 -3.77 -11.74 7.73
C LEU A 157 -5.06 -11.31 7.02
N THR A 158 -5.84 -10.51 7.69
CA THR A 158 -7.05 -9.88 7.17
C THR A 158 -6.85 -8.38 6.98
N GLY A 159 -7.76 -7.73 6.26
CA GLY A 159 -7.78 -6.26 6.18
C GLY A 159 -7.93 -5.59 7.54
N ASP A 160 -8.68 -6.21 8.46
CA ASP A 160 -8.88 -5.71 9.83
C ASP A 160 -7.58 -5.74 10.64
N ASP A 161 -6.74 -6.77 10.52
CA ASP A 161 -5.43 -6.82 11.18
C ASP A 161 -4.54 -5.63 10.76
N ILE A 162 -4.58 -5.28 9.48
CA ILE A 162 -3.83 -4.13 8.97
C ILE A 162 -4.44 -2.82 9.47
N ALA A 163 -5.76 -2.71 9.51
CA ALA A 163 -6.47 -1.52 10.00
C ALA A 163 -6.20 -1.28 11.49
N GLU A 164 -6.18 -2.32 12.31
CA GLU A 164 -5.83 -2.24 13.74
C GLU A 164 -4.40 -1.74 13.96
N ALA A 165 -3.44 -2.24 13.17
CA ALA A 165 -2.06 -1.79 13.24
C ALA A 165 -1.91 -0.30 12.85
N ILE A 166 -2.62 0.15 11.82
CA ILE A 166 -2.67 1.56 11.43
C ILE A 166 -3.27 2.40 12.55
N ALA A 167 -4.42 1.96 13.09
CA ALA A 167 -5.11 2.67 14.17
C ALA A 167 -4.25 2.79 15.42
N TRP A 168 -3.52 1.73 15.79
CA TRP A 168 -2.55 1.78 16.89
C TRP A 168 -1.44 2.80 16.63
N ALA A 169 -0.80 2.77 15.47
CA ALA A 169 0.29 3.68 15.14
C ALA A 169 -0.17 5.14 15.04
N ALA A 170 -1.40 5.39 14.59
CA ALA A 170 -2.00 6.71 14.49
C ALA A 170 -2.23 7.36 15.86
N GLN A 171 -2.47 6.56 16.90
CA GLN A 171 -2.74 7.03 18.27
C GLN A 171 -1.48 7.30 19.09
N LEU A 172 -0.30 6.98 18.57
CA LEU A 172 0.96 7.23 19.28
C LEU A 172 1.19 8.73 19.52
N PRO A 173 1.89 9.09 20.63
CA PRO A 173 2.20 10.47 20.95
C PRO A 173 2.83 11.24 19.78
N ALA A 174 2.62 12.54 19.70
CA ALA A 174 3.04 13.38 18.58
C ALA A 174 4.56 13.29 18.29
N HIS A 175 5.39 13.14 19.31
CA HIS A 175 6.84 13.01 19.18
C HIS A 175 7.33 11.63 18.73
N MET A 176 6.42 10.65 18.62
CA MET A 176 6.75 9.25 18.26
C MET A 176 6.22 8.93 16.88
N ASN A 177 7.10 8.43 16.01
CA ASN A 177 6.74 7.89 14.70
C ASN A 177 7.22 6.44 14.57
N VAL A 178 6.37 5.58 14.07
CA VAL A 178 6.76 4.25 13.59
C VAL A 178 7.11 4.41 12.11
N ASN A 179 8.38 4.36 11.77
CA ASN A 179 8.81 4.56 10.39
C ASN A 179 8.33 3.44 9.47
N GLU A 180 8.40 2.21 9.96
CA GLU A 180 8.11 1.00 9.17
C GLU A 180 7.53 -0.08 10.08
N MET A 181 6.53 -0.79 9.59
CA MET A 181 5.92 -1.91 10.28
C MET A 181 5.73 -3.08 9.32
N VAL A 182 6.42 -4.18 9.57
CA VAL A 182 6.26 -5.42 8.81
C VAL A 182 5.28 -6.33 9.56
N LEU A 183 4.19 -6.70 8.90
CA LEU A 183 3.14 -7.55 9.47
C LEU A 183 3.04 -8.82 8.65
N MET A 184 3.28 -9.95 9.29
CA MET A 184 3.34 -11.25 8.62
C MET A 184 2.38 -12.24 9.28
N PRO A 185 1.71 -13.11 8.50
CA PRO A 185 1.15 -14.32 9.09
C PRO A 185 2.21 -15.09 9.87
N SER A 186 1.85 -15.68 11.00
CA SER A 186 2.80 -16.44 11.82
C SER A 186 3.46 -17.63 11.09
N GLN A 187 2.90 -18.02 9.95
CA GLN A 187 3.39 -19.08 9.08
C GLN A 187 4.27 -18.57 7.93
N GLN A 188 4.43 -17.25 7.77
CA GLN A 188 5.24 -16.64 6.71
C GLN A 188 6.45 -15.92 7.31
N ALA A 189 7.66 -16.32 6.95
CA ALA A 189 8.90 -15.71 7.43
C ALA A 189 9.54 -14.74 6.43
N GLY A 190 9.14 -14.75 5.16
CA GLY A 190 9.63 -13.89 4.08
C GLY A 190 8.85 -14.10 2.79
N ALA A 191 9.29 -13.48 1.70
CA ALA A 191 8.60 -13.61 0.41
C ALA A 191 8.61 -15.05 -0.13
N TYR A 192 9.66 -15.80 0.16
CA TYR A 192 9.85 -17.18 -0.32
C TYR A 192 9.56 -18.26 0.72
N TYR A 193 9.52 -17.90 2.00
CA TYR A 193 9.48 -18.89 3.06
C TYR A 193 8.13 -18.85 3.79
N THR A 194 7.27 -19.79 3.43
CA THR A 194 5.95 -19.96 4.03
C THR A 194 5.77 -21.42 4.45
N TYR A 195 5.49 -21.65 5.73
CA TYR A 195 5.13 -22.97 6.23
C TYR A 195 3.65 -23.23 5.95
N ARG A 196 3.38 -24.21 5.09
CA ARG A 196 2.01 -24.64 4.75
C ARG A 196 1.68 -25.92 5.49
N LYS A 197 0.58 -25.90 6.23
CA LYS A 197 0.05 -27.13 6.82
C LYS A 197 -0.53 -27.99 5.72
N ASN A 198 -0.08 -29.24 5.63
CA ASN A 198 -0.73 -30.22 4.76
C ASN A 198 -2.19 -30.38 5.21
N ARG A 199 -3.12 -30.34 4.28
CA ARG A 199 -4.51 -30.73 4.51
C ARG A 199 -4.61 -32.21 4.68
#